data_2e815b07858aeb7a1ab01438c6645d4f
#
_entry.id   2e815b07858aeb7a1ab01438c6645d4f
#
_cell.length_a   1.000
_cell.length_b   1.000
_cell.length_c   1.000
_cell.angle_alpha   90.00
_cell.angle_beta   90.00
_cell.angle_gamma   90.00
#
_symmetry.space_group_name_H-M   'P 1'
#
loop_
_entity.id
_entity.type
_entity.pdbx_description
1 polymer ?
#
loop_
_entity_poly.entity_id
_entity_poly.type
_entity_poly.pdbx_seq_one_letter_code
_entity_poly.pdbx_strand_id
1 'polypeptide(L)'
;MPKLLTIAIPTYNRAELLNKQLAWLAQAIKGFEDDCEILVSDNCSTDNTQEVIQKWQATLNNITFKSNKNSKNLGVVKNIMYCLNSATTKYVWTIGDDDPIQDRAVAYVISKLRGHEDLSLLFLNFSGRNQITGEAVHPPTIVGNRWFDIDSEDADGDGKAIFEHCFSKSVGAVIFLTATVYRTDLVKRALQIWPDAENNWISLAYLAGYCAANGGVIVTKETYLECVVGVSYWQKEPKSALLMQYKHIPEVILKLQENGYSKQFCRRMLLQNGKEVNWKVFLGALRRWPMSAIKTVVPFVALVSLCAFDVMVSKELKLAESSEISSQEMRSYEP
;
A
#
# COMPACT_ATOMS: atom_id res chain seq x y z
N MET A 1 -16.50 25.50 6.21
CA MET A 1 -16.89 24.10 5.93
C MET A 1 -15.89 23.17 6.60
N PRO A 2 -16.24 21.93 6.95
CA PRO A 2 -15.24 20.98 7.45
C PRO A 2 -14.19 20.73 6.36
N LYS A 3 -12.92 20.63 6.76
CA LYS A 3 -11.82 20.33 5.83
C LYS A 3 -12.00 18.94 5.21
N LEU A 4 -11.58 18.79 3.94
CA LEU A 4 -11.81 17.59 3.15
C LEU A 4 -10.69 16.56 3.31
N LEU A 5 -9.42 17.03 3.41
CA LEU A 5 -8.23 16.18 3.31
C LEU A 5 -7.26 16.47 4.45
N THR A 6 -6.84 15.42 5.17
CA THR A 6 -5.65 15.44 6.03
C THR A 6 -4.45 14.94 5.24
N ILE A 7 -3.41 15.77 5.08
CA ILE A 7 -2.13 15.36 4.52
C ILE A 7 -1.19 15.07 5.70
N ALA A 8 -0.84 13.79 5.88
CA ALA A 8 -0.11 13.32 7.04
C ALA A 8 1.30 12.86 6.69
N ILE A 9 2.31 13.32 7.43
CA ILE A 9 3.73 13.03 7.18
C ILE A 9 4.33 12.33 8.41
N PRO A 10 4.57 11.02 8.35
CA PRO A 10 5.37 10.32 9.36
C PRO A 10 6.85 10.61 9.11
N THR A 11 7.62 10.96 10.15
CA THR A 11 9.05 11.23 10.05
C THR A 11 9.83 10.70 11.25
N TYR A 12 11.14 10.45 11.06
CA TYR A 12 12.07 10.07 12.12
C TYR A 12 13.52 10.36 11.76
N ASN A 13 14.18 11.28 12.46
CA ASN A 13 15.59 11.66 12.24
C ASN A 13 15.90 12.03 10.78
N ARG A 14 15.05 12.85 10.17
CA ARG A 14 15.11 13.24 8.76
C ARG A 14 14.77 14.71 8.54
N ALA A 15 15.30 15.60 9.42
CA ALA A 15 14.99 17.04 9.40
C ALA A 15 15.13 17.69 8.02
N GLU A 16 16.21 17.39 7.28
CA GLU A 16 16.46 17.97 5.95
C GLU A 16 15.44 17.49 4.90
N LEU A 17 15.07 16.20 4.93
CA LEU A 17 14.08 15.63 4.00
C LEU A 17 12.71 16.18 4.31
N LEU A 18 12.31 16.20 5.58
CA LEU A 18 11.05 16.79 6.01
C LEU A 18 10.97 18.29 5.61
N ASN A 19 12.06 19.06 5.74
CA ASN A 19 12.08 20.46 5.33
C ASN A 19 11.83 20.62 3.82
N LYS A 20 12.39 19.74 2.98
CA LYS A 20 12.14 19.72 1.53
C LYS A 20 10.70 19.32 1.23
N GLN A 21 10.22 18.26 1.87
CA GLN A 21 8.85 17.78 1.68
C GLN A 21 7.80 18.84 2.04
N LEU A 22 7.99 19.53 3.15
CA LEU A 22 7.10 20.64 3.53
C LEU A 22 7.19 21.83 2.57
N ALA A 23 8.37 22.08 1.96
CA ALA A 23 8.51 23.11 0.93
C ALA A 23 7.74 22.75 -0.36
N TRP A 24 7.81 21.50 -0.83
CA TRP A 24 7.00 21.02 -1.97
C TRP A 24 5.51 21.10 -1.66
N LEU A 25 5.11 20.63 -0.48
CA LEU A 25 3.73 20.67 -0.05
C LEU A 25 3.19 22.10 0.04
N ALA A 26 3.98 23.04 0.54
CA ALA A 26 3.61 24.45 0.63
C ALA A 26 3.34 25.09 -0.75
N GLN A 27 3.99 24.62 -1.82
CA GLN A 27 3.67 25.05 -3.18
C GLN A 27 2.40 24.35 -3.70
N ALA A 28 2.31 23.03 -3.52
CA ALA A 28 1.22 22.23 -4.04
C ALA A 28 -0.15 22.55 -3.40
N ILE A 29 -0.15 23.05 -2.15
CA ILE A 29 -1.38 23.31 -1.38
C ILE A 29 -1.96 24.70 -1.62
N LYS A 30 -1.27 25.58 -2.35
CA LYS A 30 -1.72 26.95 -2.61
C LYS A 30 -3.10 26.98 -3.28
N GLY A 31 -4.03 27.72 -2.66
CA GLY A 31 -5.41 27.83 -3.11
C GLY A 31 -6.33 26.71 -2.59
N PHE A 32 -5.81 25.78 -1.78
CA PHE A 32 -6.55 24.66 -1.18
C PHE A 32 -6.40 24.61 0.35
N GLU A 33 -5.98 25.70 0.97
CA GLU A 33 -5.71 25.79 2.42
C GLU A 33 -6.97 25.55 3.27
N ASP A 34 -8.14 25.93 2.73
CA ASP A 34 -9.43 25.68 3.38
C ASP A 34 -9.89 24.23 3.27
N ASP A 35 -9.42 23.48 2.29
CA ASP A 35 -9.77 22.08 2.09
C ASP A 35 -8.88 21.13 2.88
N CYS A 36 -7.66 21.56 3.19
CA CYS A 36 -6.61 20.70 3.72
C CYS A 36 -6.23 21.03 5.17
N GLU A 37 -5.78 20.02 5.88
CA GLU A 37 -4.97 20.16 7.09
C GLU A 37 -3.68 19.35 6.94
N ILE A 38 -2.62 19.80 7.59
CA ILE A 38 -1.33 19.10 7.65
C ILE A 38 -1.18 18.46 9.04
N LEU A 39 -0.72 17.21 9.08
CA LEU A 39 -0.35 16.49 10.29
C LEU A 39 1.06 15.95 10.16
N VAL A 40 2.00 16.38 10.98
CA VAL A 40 3.35 15.78 11.04
C VAL A 40 3.48 14.91 12.29
N SER A 41 3.81 13.64 12.12
CA SER A 41 4.05 12.71 13.23
C SER A 41 5.53 12.39 13.35
N ASP A 42 6.19 13.01 14.33
CA ASP A 42 7.58 12.76 14.67
C ASP A 42 7.72 11.53 15.58
N ASN A 43 8.39 10.51 15.08
CA ASN A 43 8.59 9.25 15.79
C ASN A 43 9.72 9.29 16.84
N CYS A 44 9.76 10.34 17.65
CA CYS A 44 10.78 10.57 18.68
C CYS A 44 12.16 10.92 18.11
N SER A 45 12.24 11.85 17.15
CA SER A 45 13.51 12.32 16.59
C SER A 45 14.42 12.99 17.62
N THR A 46 15.72 12.84 17.40
CA THR A 46 16.80 13.41 18.20
C THR A 46 17.63 14.45 17.44
N ASP A 47 17.36 14.62 16.14
CA ASP A 47 17.93 15.67 15.30
C ASP A 47 17.05 16.94 15.31
N ASN A 48 17.29 17.87 14.40
CA ASN A 48 16.58 19.15 14.31
C ASN A 48 15.16 19.05 13.72
N THR A 49 14.54 17.85 13.71
CA THR A 49 13.19 17.64 13.16
C THR A 49 12.16 18.54 13.83
N GLN A 50 12.23 18.74 15.15
CA GLN A 50 11.28 19.61 15.88
C GLN A 50 11.41 21.09 15.49
N GLU A 51 12.64 21.57 15.25
CA GLU A 51 12.88 22.93 14.78
C GLU A 51 12.28 23.16 13.38
N VAL A 52 12.42 22.17 12.49
CA VAL A 52 11.79 22.19 11.15
C VAL A 52 10.27 22.25 11.27
N ILE A 53 9.67 21.44 12.12
CA ILE A 53 8.21 21.44 12.34
C ILE A 53 7.75 22.83 12.83
N GLN A 54 8.39 23.40 13.84
CA GLN A 54 8.05 24.71 14.39
C GLN A 54 8.18 25.83 13.34
N LYS A 55 9.26 25.81 12.54
CA LYS A 55 9.46 26.75 11.43
C LYS A 55 8.30 26.70 10.45
N TRP A 56 7.89 25.49 10.01
CA TRP A 56 6.82 25.35 9.03
C TRP A 56 5.42 25.61 9.59
N GLN A 57 5.18 25.35 10.87
CA GLN A 57 3.97 25.80 11.56
C GLN A 57 3.80 27.33 11.53
N ALA A 58 4.91 28.06 11.73
CA ALA A 58 4.91 29.51 11.65
C ALA A 58 4.78 30.03 10.20
N THR A 59 5.35 29.31 9.22
CA THR A 59 5.34 29.69 7.80
C THR A 59 3.96 29.46 7.16
N LEU A 60 3.31 28.34 7.48
CA LEU A 60 2.01 27.92 6.95
C LEU A 60 0.87 28.31 7.92
N ASN A 61 0.86 29.56 8.37
CA ASN A 61 -0.08 30.06 9.38
C ASN A 61 -1.54 30.20 8.88
N ASN A 62 -1.74 30.11 7.58
CA ASN A 62 -3.06 30.13 6.91
C ASN A 62 -3.70 28.74 6.76
N ILE A 63 -3.00 27.68 7.19
CA ILE A 63 -3.51 26.31 7.15
C ILE A 63 -3.53 25.70 8.56
N THR A 64 -4.46 24.78 8.81
CA THR A 64 -4.44 23.98 10.05
C THR A 64 -3.25 23.02 10.01
N PHE A 65 -2.23 23.33 10.80
CA PHE A 65 -1.02 22.51 10.92
C PHE A 65 -0.94 21.89 12.31
N LYS A 66 -1.07 20.57 12.39
CA LYS A 66 -0.96 19.77 13.61
C LYS A 66 0.37 19.02 13.64
N SER A 67 0.93 18.83 14.82
CA SER A 67 2.11 17.97 14.98
C SER A 67 2.01 17.14 16.25
N ASN A 68 2.64 15.97 16.22
CA ASN A 68 2.81 15.08 17.36
C ASN A 68 4.27 14.66 17.45
N LYS A 69 4.78 14.49 18.67
CA LYS A 69 6.05 13.81 18.94
C LYS A 69 5.78 12.60 19.83
N ASN A 70 6.09 11.41 19.33
CA ASN A 70 5.98 10.19 20.11
C ASN A 70 6.98 10.19 21.27
N SER A 71 6.62 9.58 22.39
CA SER A 71 7.49 9.48 23.58
C SER A 71 8.69 8.56 23.37
N LYS A 72 8.61 7.66 22.38
CA LYS A 72 9.66 6.72 21.94
C LYS A 72 9.50 6.41 20.47
N ASN A 73 10.54 5.90 19.82
CA ASN A 73 10.44 5.37 18.46
C ASN A 73 9.57 4.09 18.46
N LEU A 74 8.39 4.18 17.84
CA LEU A 74 7.41 3.09 17.72
C LEU A 74 7.70 2.16 16.52
N GLY A 75 8.62 2.54 15.64
CA GLY A 75 8.82 1.94 14.32
C GLY A 75 7.94 2.61 13.25
N VAL A 76 8.35 2.44 11.98
CA VAL A 76 7.75 3.16 10.84
C VAL A 76 6.26 2.82 10.66
N VAL A 77 5.89 1.54 10.70
CA VAL A 77 4.50 1.11 10.46
C VAL A 77 3.55 1.72 11.50
N LYS A 78 3.91 1.65 12.78
CA LYS A 78 3.09 2.23 13.86
C LYS A 78 2.96 3.74 13.75
N ASN A 79 4.01 4.43 13.30
CA ASN A 79 3.95 5.88 13.08
C ASN A 79 3.03 6.23 11.90
N ILE A 80 3.02 5.43 10.84
CA ILE A 80 2.05 5.55 9.74
C ILE A 80 0.63 5.31 10.25
N MET A 81 0.41 4.24 11.04
CA MET A 81 -0.92 3.94 11.60
C MET A 81 -1.41 5.06 12.53
N TYR A 82 -0.50 5.69 13.28
CA TYR A 82 -0.82 6.88 14.07
C TYR A 82 -1.34 8.01 13.17
N CYS A 83 -0.66 8.30 12.05
CA CYS A 83 -1.10 9.31 11.08
C CYS A 83 -2.53 9.02 10.57
N LEU A 84 -2.80 7.79 10.13
CA LEU A 84 -4.10 7.37 9.62
C LEU A 84 -5.20 7.49 10.69
N ASN A 85 -4.94 7.06 11.92
CA ASN A 85 -5.89 7.12 13.02
C ASN A 85 -6.16 8.55 13.51
N SER A 86 -5.17 9.45 13.41
CA SER A 86 -5.26 10.83 13.90
C SER A 86 -5.95 11.78 12.91
N ALA A 87 -6.13 11.38 11.65
CA ALA A 87 -6.86 12.17 10.67
C ALA A 87 -8.30 12.40 11.10
N THR A 88 -8.80 13.64 10.91
CA THR A 88 -10.15 14.05 11.33
C THR A 88 -11.05 14.45 10.15
N THR A 89 -10.51 14.55 8.95
CA THR A 89 -11.21 14.92 7.72
C THR A 89 -11.80 13.69 7.02
N LYS A 90 -12.61 13.90 5.96
CA LYS A 90 -13.24 12.81 5.20
C LYS A 90 -12.21 11.87 4.56
N TYR A 91 -11.07 12.44 4.12
CA TYR A 91 -10.00 11.68 3.48
C TYR A 91 -8.66 11.92 4.16
N VAL A 92 -7.77 10.92 4.10
CA VAL A 92 -6.40 11.01 4.58
C VAL A 92 -5.43 10.58 3.49
N TRP A 93 -4.43 11.41 3.25
CA TRP A 93 -3.31 11.14 2.37
C TRP A 93 -2.02 11.13 3.17
N THR A 94 -1.40 9.96 3.32
CA THR A 94 -0.08 9.84 3.96
C THR A 94 1.00 9.99 2.92
N ILE A 95 1.93 10.92 3.13
CA ILE A 95 3.07 11.15 2.22
C ILE A 95 4.38 10.89 2.96
N GLY A 96 5.36 10.30 2.25
CA GLY A 96 6.71 10.13 2.77
C GLY A 96 7.41 11.47 2.98
N ASP A 97 8.36 11.52 3.90
CA ASP A 97 9.16 12.72 4.14
C ASP A 97 10.29 12.92 3.10
N ASP A 98 10.40 12.02 2.11
CA ASP A 98 11.42 11.98 1.05
C ASP A 98 10.85 11.77 -0.37
N ASP A 99 9.53 11.78 -0.53
CA ASP A 99 8.87 11.54 -1.82
C ASP A 99 8.43 12.86 -2.47
N PRO A 100 9.07 13.33 -3.55
CA PRO A 100 8.67 14.55 -4.24
C PRO A 100 7.23 14.48 -4.75
N ILE A 101 6.44 15.51 -4.46
CA ILE A 101 5.10 15.71 -5.01
C ILE A 101 5.12 16.87 -6.02
N GLN A 102 4.38 16.73 -7.13
CA GLN A 102 4.26 17.80 -8.10
C GLN A 102 3.33 18.91 -7.60
N ASP A 103 3.56 20.15 -8.02
CA ASP A 103 2.76 21.32 -7.61
C ASP A 103 1.25 21.12 -7.87
N ARG A 104 0.89 20.38 -8.93
CA ARG A 104 -0.51 20.08 -9.31
C ARG A 104 -1.13 18.91 -8.55
N ALA A 105 -0.36 18.20 -7.70
CA ALA A 105 -0.84 16.96 -7.06
C ALA A 105 -2.02 17.21 -6.12
N VAL A 106 -1.93 18.21 -5.25
CA VAL A 106 -3.01 18.55 -4.29
C VAL A 106 -4.27 19.00 -5.03
N ALA A 107 -4.13 19.85 -6.03
CA ALA A 107 -5.25 20.31 -6.85
C ALA A 107 -6.00 19.15 -7.52
N TYR A 108 -5.26 18.21 -8.08
CA TYR A 108 -5.82 17.00 -8.68
C TYR A 108 -6.55 16.14 -7.64
N VAL A 109 -5.90 15.83 -6.51
CA VAL A 109 -6.51 15.05 -5.42
C VAL A 109 -7.82 15.70 -4.98
N ILE A 110 -7.82 16.99 -4.63
CA ILE A 110 -9.03 17.70 -4.19
C ILE A 110 -10.15 17.65 -5.25
N SER A 111 -9.80 17.82 -6.52
CA SER A 111 -10.78 17.74 -7.60
C SER A 111 -11.47 16.38 -7.67
N LYS A 112 -10.71 15.27 -7.55
CA LYS A 112 -11.26 13.91 -7.55
C LYS A 112 -12.08 13.62 -6.30
N LEU A 113 -11.62 14.06 -5.13
CA LEU A 113 -12.35 13.88 -3.86
C LEU A 113 -13.69 14.64 -3.82
N ARG A 114 -13.79 15.79 -4.51
CA ARG A 114 -15.03 16.56 -4.64
C ARG A 114 -15.98 16.00 -5.68
N GLY A 115 -15.43 15.46 -6.77
CA GLY A 115 -16.22 14.93 -7.88
C GLY A 115 -16.87 13.58 -7.64
N HIS A 116 -16.45 12.82 -6.60
CA HIS A 116 -16.90 11.44 -6.39
C HIS A 116 -17.24 11.22 -4.91
N GLU A 117 -18.53 11.25 -4.57
CA GLU A 117 -19.00 11.14 -3.18
C GLU A 117 -18.68 9.77 -2.54
N ASP A 118 -18.75 8.71 -3.32
CA ASP A 118 -18.53 7.31 -2.88
C ASP A 118 -17.07 6.85 -3.02
N LEU A 119 -16.15 7.77 -3.37
CA LEU A 119 -14.74 7.43 -3.47
C LEU A 119 -14.21 6.94 -2.12
N SER A 120 -13.65 5.76 -2.12
CA SER A 120 -13.05 5.14 -0.93
C SER A 120 -11.51 5.09 -1.01
N LEU A 121 -10.98 5.06 -2.22
CA LEU A 121 -9.56 4.88 -2.50
C LEU A 121 -9.16 5.61 -3.77
N LEU A 122 -8.09 6.39 -3.70
CA LEU A 122 -7.45 7.00 -4.86
C LEU A 122 -5.99 6.56 -4.92
N PHE A 123 -5.63 5.85 -5.99
CA PHE A 123 -4.23 5.56 -6.31
C PHE A 123 -3.66 6.61 -7.25
N LEU A 124 -2.59 7.27 -6.81
CA LEU A 124 -1.83 8.23 -7.62
C LEU A 124 -0.67 7.51 -8.32
N ASN A 125 -0.63 7.60 -9.64
CA ASN A 125 0.51 7.09 -10.39
C ASN A 125 1.78 7.88 -10.09
N PHE A 126 2.91 7.22 -10.16
CA PHE A 126 4.21 7.78 -9.81
C PHE A 126 5.31 7.26 -10.73
N SER A 127 6.40 8.03 -10.80
CA SER A 127 7.66 7.62 -11.40
C SER A 127 8.64 7.11 -10.34
N GLY A 128 9.62 6.31 -10.73
CA GLY A 128 10.69 5.88 -9.84
C GLY A 128 12.03 6.50 -10.25
N ARG A 129 12.85 6.89 -9.28
CA ARG A 129 14.21 7.36 -9.50
C ARG A 129 15.18 6.76 -8.49
N ASN A 130 16.32 6.27 -8.96
CA ASN A 130 17.40 5.83 -8.08
C ASN A 130 18.12 7.05 -7.50
N GLN A 131 18.23 7.12 -6.17
CA GLN A 131 18.86 8.26 -5.50
C GLN A 131 20.36 8.40 -5.83
N ILE A 132 21.06 7.27 -6.03
CA ILE A 132 22.51 7.26 -6.21
C ILE A 132 22.88 7.58 -7.65
N THR A 133 22.21 6.92 -8.62
CA THR A 133 22.55 7.07 -10.05
C THR A 133 21.74 8.17 -10.74
N GLY A 134 20.64 8.63 -10.12
CA GLY A 134 19.70 9.57 -10.75
C GLY A 134 18.85 8.96 -11.87
N GLU A 135 19.07 7.68 -12.20
CA GLU A 135 18.37 7.00 -13.29
C GLU A 135 16.93 6.68 -12.94
N ALA A 136 16.07 6.71 -13.95
CA ALA A 136 14.69 6.28 -13.81
C ALA A 136 14.64 4.77 -13.47
N VAL A 137 13.81 4.43 -12.49
CA VAL A 137 13.55 3.04 -12.10
C VAL A 137 12.16 2.66 -12.61
N HIS A 138 12.13 1.63 -13.46
CA HIS A 138 10.88 1.09 -14.00
C HIS A 138 10.65 -0.33 -13.48
N PRO A 139 9.41 -0.70 -13.13
CA PRO A 139 9.12 -2.10 -12.87
C PRO A 139 9.32 -2.92 -14.16
N PRO A 140 9.85 -4.14 -14.07
CA PRO A 140 10.17 -4.97 -15.25
C PRO A 140 8.98 -5.30 -16.15
N THR A 141 7.76 -5.12 -15.64
CA THR A 141 6.51 -5.56 -16.27
C THR A 141 5.68 -4.41 -16.87
N ILE A 142 6.13 -3.15 -16.78
CA ILE A 142 5.31 -1.99 -17.16
C ILE A 142 5.99 -1.21 -18.29
N VAL A 143 5.20 -0.93 -19.33
CA VAL A 143 5.60 -0.07 -20.45
C VAL A 143 5.38 1.40 -20.06
N GLY A 144 6.44 2.19 -20.07
CA GLY A 144 6.39 3.60 -19.71
C GLY A 144 6.81 3.91 -18.27
N ASN A 145 6.60 5.15 -17.84
CA ASN A 145 7.06 5.69 -16.56
C ASN A 145 5.98 5.62 -15.45
N ARG A 146 5.08 4.65 -15.51
CA ARG A 146 3.93 4.50 -14.59
C ARG A 146 4.01 3.18 -13.84
N TRP A 147 3.66 3.20 -12.55
CA TRP A 147 3.63 1.99 -11.72
C TRP A 147 2.28 1.28 -11.73
N PHE A 148 1.19 2.01 -11.98
CA PHE A 148 -0.12 1.43 -12.26
C PHE A 148 -0.38 1.50 -13.77
N ASP A 149 -0.63 0.37 -14.41
CA ASP A 149 -0.85 0.23 -15.86
C ASP A 149 -2.33 0.23 -16.27
N ILE A 150 -3.19 0.66 -15.35
CA ILE A 150 -4.64 0.77 -15.55
C ILE A 150 -5.04 2.24 -15.60
N ASP A 151 -5.92 2.57 -16.55
CA ASP A 151 -6.58 3.87 -16.64
C ASP A 151 -8.02 3.70 -16.14
N SER A 152 -8.25 3.89 -14.85
CA SER A 152 -9.58 3.91 -14.24
C SER A 152 -9.77 5.28 -13.62
N GLU A 153 -9.94 6.30 -14.46
CA GLU A 153 -10.25 7.65 -13.97
C GLU A 153 -11.69 7.79 -13.48
N ASP A 154 -12.55 6.83 -13.84
CA ASP A 154 -13.94 6.76 -13.38
C ASP A 154 -14.05 5.83 -12.18
N ALA A 155 -14.61 6.34 -11.09
CA ALA A 155 -14.82 5.58 -9.84
C ALA A 155 -15.94 4.51 -9.96
N ASP A 156 -16.61 4.43 -11.10
CA ASP A 156 -17.80 3.57 -11.31
C ASP A 156 -17.46 2.08 -11.54
N GLY A 157 -16.18 1.72 -11.52
CA GLY A 157 -15.73 0.34 -11.64
C GLY A 157 -15.87 -0.46 -10.35
N ASP A 158 -15.86 -1.82 -10.47
CA ASP A 158 -15.72 -2.71 -9.32
C ASP A 158 -14.37 -2.45 -8.62
N GLY A 159 -14.43 -1.79 -7.46
CA GLY A 159 -13.24 -1.42 -6.70
C GLY A 159 -12.37 -2.62 -6.34
N LYS A 160 -12.96 -3.80 -6.07
CA LYS A 160 -12.20 -5.03 -5.84
C LYS A 160 -11.44 -5.47 -7.07
N ALA A 161 -12.08 -5.44 -8.26
CA ALA A 161 -11.41 -5.83 -9.50
C ALA A 161 -10.23 -4.92 -9.83
N ILE A 162 -10.37 -3.60 -9.63
CA ILE A 162 -9.30 -2.61 -9.80
C ILE A 162 -8.14 -2.92 -8.83
N PHE A 163 -8.45 -3.13 -7.55
CA PHE A 163 -7.46 -3.47 -6.55
C PHE A 163 -6.75 -4.79 -6.86
N GLU A 164 -7.51 -5.85 -7.22
CA GLU A 164 -6.94 -7.15 -7.62
C GLU A 164 -5.95 -7.00 -8.78
N HIS A 165 -6.29 -6.18 -9.78
CA HIS A 165 -5.39 -5.88 -10.89
C HIS A 165 -4.11 -5.23 -10.40
N CYS A 166 -4.20 -4.10 -9.67
CA CYS A 166 -3.04 -3.37 -9.15
C CYS A 166 -2.15 -4.24 -8.26
N PHE A 167 -2.74 -4.98 -7.32
CA PHE A 167 -2.03 -5.85 -6.39
C PHE A 167 -1.32 -7.01 -7.10
N SER A 168 -1.97 -7.61 -8.12
CA SER A 168 -1.40 -8.70 -8.91
C SER A 168 -0.20 -8.26 -9.75
N LYS A 169 -0.18 -7.01 -10.18
CA LYS A 169 0.93 -6.44 -10.98
C LYS A 169 2.11 -6.01 -10.10
N SER A 170 1.84 -5.33 -9.00
CA SER A 170 2.89 -4.85 -8.10
C SER A 170 2.38 -4.63 -6.68
N VAL A 171 2.71 -5.54 -5.78
CA VAL A 171 2.49 -5.34 -4.33
C VAL A 171 3.24 -4.08 -3.86
N GLY A 172 4.45 -3.86 -4.37
CA GLY A 172 5.28 -2.70 -4.02
C GLY A 172 4.61 -1.36 -4.36
N ALA A 173 3.92 -1.26 -5.51
CA ALA A 173 3.19 -0.06 -5.89
C ALA A 173 2.01 0.21 -4.95
N VAL A 174 1.26 -0.84 -4.59
CA VAL A 174 0.09 -0.73 -3.71
C VAL A 174 0.46 -0.32 -2.28
N ILE A 175 1.64 -0.69 -1.81
CA ILE A 175 2.14 -0.29 -0.47
C ILE A 175 2.99 0.98 -0.49
N PHE A 176 3.17 1.63 -1.63
CA PHE A 176 3.88 2.90 -1.69
C PHE A 176 3.05 3.98 -0.97
N LEU A 177 3.54 4.41 0.19
CA LEU A 177 2.82 5.25 1.14
C LEU A 177 2.21 6.48 0.48
N THR A 178 3.01 7.19 -0.32
CA THR A 178 2.64 8.46 -0.94
C THR A 178 1.64 8.30 -2.09
N ALA A 179 1.52 7.10 -2.66
CA ALA A 179 0.63 6.85 -3.80
C ALA A 179 -0.85 6.70 -3.43
N THR A 180 -1.22 6.72 -2.15
CA THR A 180 -2.57 6.30 -1.75
C THR A 180 -3.28 7.32 -0.87
N VAL A 181 -4.48 7.74 -1.31
CA VAL A 181 -5.42 8.54 -0.52
C VAL A 181 -6.58 7.64 -0.11
N TYR A 182 -6.89 7.63 1.19
CA TYR A 182 -7.90 6.76 1.78
C TYR A 182 -9.10 7.56 2.27
N ARG A 183 -10.28 6.96 2.22
CA ARG A 183 -11.43 7.43 2.99
C ARG A 183 -11.21 7.10 4.48
N THR A 184 -11.21 8.13 5.32
CA THR A 184 -10.71 8.06 6.72
C THR A 184 -11.54 7.12 7.60
N ASP A 185 -12.87 7.12 7.48
CA ASP A 185 -13.74 6.23 8.27
C ASP A 185 -13.50 4.76 7.93
N LEU A 186 -13.26 4.44 6.65
CA LEU A 186 -12.98 3.07 6.20
C LEU A 186 -11.62 2.57 6.68
N VAL A 187 -10.58 3.39 6.55
CA VAL A 187 -9.24 2.97 7.01
C VAL A 187 -9.21 2.78 8.53
N LYS A 188 -9.89 3.62 9.29
CA LYS A 188 -10.02 3.44 10.75
C LYS A 188 -10.78 2.17 11.10
N ARG A 189 -11.86 1.87 10.39
CA ARG A 189 -12.60 0.61 10.57
C ARG A 189 -11.74 -0.60 10.24
N ALA A 190 -10.97 -0.57 9.15
CA ALA A 190 -10.04 -1.63 8.80
C ALA A 190 -9.02 -1.90 9.92
N LEU A 191 -8.47 -0.84 10.52
CA LEU A 191 -7.54 -0.94 11.64
C LEU A 191 -8.20 -1.50 12.93
N GLN A 192 -9.48 -1.21 13.16
CA GLN A 192 -10.25 -1.81 14.26
C GLN A 192 -10.49 -3.31 14.04
N ILE A 193 -10.75 -3.74 12.78
CA ILE A 193 -10.96 -5.14 12.43
C ILE A 193 -9.66 -5.95 12.53
N TRP A 194 -8.55 -5.36 12.14
CA TRP A 194 -7.23 -6.01 12.25
C TRP A 194 -6.22 -5.11 12.96
N PRO A 195 -6.23 -5.06 14.32
CA PRO A 195 -5.30 -4.22 15.08
C PRO A 195 -3.83 -4.58 14.85
N ASP A 196 -3.52 -5.86 14.62
CA ASP A 196 -2.15 -6.34 14.34
C ASP A 196 -1.58 -5.84 13.00
N ALA A 197 -2.37 -5.16 12.17
CA ALA A 197 -1.91 -4.46 10.97
C ALA A 197 -0.73 -3.51 11.26
N GLU A 198 -0.67 -2.92 12.45
CA GLU A 198 0.43 -2.05 12.89
C GLU A 198 1.80 -2.76 13.01
N ASN A 199 1.81 -4.08 13.01
CA ASN A 199 3.01 -4.93 13.07
C ASN A 199 3.36 -5.58 11.71
N ASN A 200 2.58 -5.30 10.66
CA ASN A 200 2.74 -5.90 9.34
C ASN A 200 3.21 -4.84 8.32
N TRP A 201 4.37 -5.05 7.74
CA TRP A 201 4.98 -4.12 6.76
C TRP A 201 4.18 -3.93 5.46
N ILE A 202 3.27 -4.87 5.16
CA ILE A 202 2.44 -4.87 3.94
C ILE A 202 1.00 -4.42 4.26
N SER A 203 0.73 -3.99 5.49
CA SER A 203 -0.62 -3.64 5.94
C SER A 203 -1.31 -2.53 5.14
N LEU A 204 -0.55 -1.64 4.49
CA LEU A 204 -1.12 -0.64 3.59
C LEU A 204 -1.91 -1.30 2.44
N ALA A 205 -1.47 -2.46 1.95
CA ALA A 205 -2.23 -3.22 0.94
C ALA A 205 -3.54 -3.78 1.51
N TYR A 206 -3.56 -4.21 2.77
CA TYR A 206 -4.81 -4.60 3.44
C TYR A 206 -5.78 -3.42 3.56
N LEU A 207 -5.27 -2.25 4.00
CA LEU A 207 -6.09 -1.04 4.12
C LEU A 207 -6.67 -0.60 2.77
N ALA A 208 -5.83 -0.60 1.73
CA ALA A 208 -6.26 -0.29 0.37
C ALA A 208 -7.32 -1.30 -0.13
N GLY A 209 -7.09 -2.60 0.07
CA GLY A 209 -8.05 -3.63 -0.29
C GLY A 209 -9.36 -3.53 0.49
N TYR A 210 -9.31 -3.19 1.79
CA TYR A 210 -10.53 -2.96 2.57
C TYR A 210 -11.32 -1.76 2.03
N CYS A 211 -10.65 -0.63 1.76
CA CYS A 211 -11.28 0.54 1.16
C CYS A 211 -11.90 0.19 -0.22
N ALA A 212 -11.15 -0.49 -1.08
CA ALA A 212 -11.60 -0.89 -2.41
C ALA A 212 -12.82 -1.84 -2.38
N ALA A 213 -12.95 -2.64 -1.32
CA ALA A 213 -14.12 -3.50 -1.12
C ALA A 213 -15.37 -2.75 -0.62
N ASN A 214 -15.23 -1.49 -0.18
CA ASN A 214 -16.29 -0.73 0.48
C ASN A 214 -16.59 0.64 -0.19
N GLY A 215 -16.20 0.83 -1.45
CA GLY A 215 -16.52 2.04 -2.22
C GLY A 215 -15.76 2.15 -3.53
N GLY A 216 -15.93 3.27 -4.22
CA GLY A 216 -15.30 3.54 -5.50
C GLY A 216 -13.78 3.64 -5.42
N VAL A 217 -13.09 3.25 -6.50
CA VAL A 217 -11.63 3.31 -6.62
C VAL A 217 -11.27 4.06 -7.91
N ILE A 218 -10.38 5.04 -7.78
CA ILE A 218 -9.77 5.72 -8.92
C ILE A 218 -8.27 5.41 -8.96
N VAL A 219 -7.75 5.12 -10.16
CA VAL A 219 -6.32 5.03 -10.44
C VAL A 219 -5.97 6.09 -11.47
N THR A 220 -5.02 6.95 -11.16
CA THR A 220 -4.65 8.05 -12.07
C THR A 220 -3.82 7.56 -13.25
N LYS A 221 -4.06 8.15 -14.42
CA LYS A 221 -3.25 7.91 -15.61
C LYS A 221 -1.90 8.60 -15.54
N GLU A 222 -1.90 9.87 -15.16
CA GLU A 222 -0.70 10.68 -15.09
C GLU A 222 0.05 10.48 -13.76
N THR A 223 1.35 10.73 -13.80
CA THR A 223 2.20 10.70 -12.60
C THR A 223 2.13 12.03 -11.86
N TYR A 224 1.96 11.97 -10.56
CA TYR A 224 1.90 13.14 -9.67
C TYR A 224 3.02 13.13 -8.62
N LEU A 225 3.72 12.03 -8.51
CA LEU A 225 4.67 11.72 -7.44
C LEU A 225 5.94 11.10 -8.02
N GLU A 226 7.03 11.17 -7.26
CA GLU A 226 8.25 10.43 -7.55
C GLU A 226 8.62 9.56 -6.34
N CYS A 227 8.81 8.28 -6.56
CA CYS A 227 9.35 7.35 -5.56
C CYS A 227 10.88 7.36 -5.63
N VAL A 228 11.55 7.79 -4.57
CA VAL A 228 13.00 7.78 -4.49
C VAL A 228 13.49 6.43 -3.96
N VAL A 229 14.03 5.60 -4.86
CA VAL A 229 14.52 4.26 -4.54
C VAL A 229 15.94 4.31 -3.99
N GLY A 230 16.21 3.51 -2.96
CA GLY A 230 17.56 3.40 -2.35
C GLY A 230 17.70 4.13 -1.01
N VAL A 231 16.68 4.88 -0.57
CA VAL A 231 16.64 5.54 0.75
C VAL A 231 15.77 4.82 1.77
N SER A 232 15.00 3.83 1.32
CA SER A 232 14.00 3.16 2.15
C SER A 232 14.62 2.46 3.36
N TYR A 233 14.07 2.77 4.52
CA TYR A 233 14.54 2.27 5.81
C TYR A 233 14.54 0.73 5.92
N TRP A 234 13.53 0.07 5.36
CA TRP A 234 13.33 -1.38 5.44
C TRP A 234 14.40 -2.19 4.70
N GLN A 235 15.08 -1.61 3.69
CA GLN A 235 16.16 -2.29 2.96
C GLN A 235 17.40 -2.55 3.82
N LYS A 236 17.54 -1.84 4.93
CA LYS A 236 18.68 -1.96 5.85
C LYS A 236 18.54 -3.13 6.84
N GLU A 237 17.37 -3.76 6.93
CA GLU A 237 17.10 -4.86 7.87
C GLU A 237 16.84 -6.20 7.16
N PRO A 238 17.84 -7.11 7.08
CA PRO A 238 17.70 -8.40 6.38
C PRO A 238 16.55 -9.28 6.94
N LYS A 239 16.22 -9.14 8.23
CA LYS A 239 15.11 -9.86 8.87
C LYS A 239 13.76 -9.39 8.35
N SER A 240 13.64 -8.12 7.96
CA SER A 240 12.41 -7.55 7.41
C SER A 240 12.04 -8.19 6.08
N ALA A 241 13.03 -8.43 5.20
CA ALA A 241 12.78 -9.11 3.92
C ALA A 241 12.21 -10.52 4.11
N LEU A 242 12.76 -11.27 5.09
CA LEU A 242 12.24 -12.60 5.44
C LEU A 242 10.79 -12.52 5.92
N LEU A 243 10.50 -11.62 6.86
CA LEU A 243 9.15 -11.45 7.41
C LEU A 243 8.17 -10.98 6.34
N MET A 244 8.56 -10.04 5.49
CA MET A 244 7.71 -9.55 4.40
C MET A 244 7.28 -10.69 3.48
N GLN A 245 8.24 -11.48 2.99
CA GLN A 245 8.01 -12.53 2.01
C GLN A 245 7.19 -13.69 2.58
N TYR A 246 7.55 -14.18 3.76
CA TYR A 246 7.04 -15.46 4.27
C TYR A 246 5.94 -15.32 5.33
N LYS A 247 5.70 -14.11 5.84
CA LYS A 247 4.69 -13.85 6.86
C LYS A 247 3.72 -12.75 6.44
N HIS A 248 4.22 -11.54 6.17
CA HIS A 248 3.38 -10.36 6.05
C HIS A 248 2.53 -10.36 4.76
N ILE A 249 3.10 -10.73 3.61
CA ILE A 249 2.33 -10.87 2.36
C ILE A 249 1.24 -11.95 2.49
N PRO A 250 1.55 -13.19 2.95
CA PRO A 250 0.53 -14.21 3.20
C PRO A 250 -0.58 -13.77 4.16
N GLU A 251 -0.23 -13.12 5.28
CA GLU A 251 -1.23 -12.60 6.24
C GLU A 251 -2.18 -11.61 5.58
N VAL A 252 -1.66 -10.66 4.79
CA VAL A 252 -2.49 -9.70 4.05
C VAL A 252 -3.42 -10.40 3.07
N ILE A 253 -2.92 -11.39 2.30
CA ILE A 253 -3.75 -12.13 1.35
C ILE A 253 -4.90 -12.87 2.07
N LEU A 254 -4.62 -13.48 3.23
CA LEU A 254 -5.67 -14.12 4.03
C LEU A 254 -6.69 -13.10 4.56
N LYS A 255 -6.23 -11.92 5.01
CA LYS A 255 -7.12 -10.84 5.44
C LYS A 255 -7.96 -10.25 4.29
N LEU A 256 -7.43 -10.19 3.08
CA LEU A 256 -8.22 -9.83 1.89
C LEU A 256 -9.32 -10.86 1.64
N GLN A 257 -9.04 -12.17 1.81
CA GLN A 257 -10.08 -13.19 1.68
C GLN A 257 -11.20 -13.04 2.73
N GLU A 258 -10.86 -12.71 3.98
CA GLU A 258 -11.83 -12.37 5.03
C GLU A 258 -12.68 -11.15 4.67
N ASN A 259 -12.13 -10.19 3.90
CA ASN A 259 -12.82 -9.01 3.38
C ASN A 259 -13.61 -9.27 2.08
N GLY A 260 -13.82 -10.54 1.72
CA GLY A 260 -14.68 -10.95 0.60
C GLY A 260 -13.99 -10.90 -0.77
N TYR A 261 -12.67 -10.92 -0.82
CA TYR A 261 -11.93 -11.21 -2.06
C TYR A 261 -12.07 -12.70 -2.41
N SER A 262 -12.07 -13.02 -3.71
CA SER A 262 -12.31 -14.38 -4.14
C SER A 262 -11.21 -15.35 -3.70
N LYS A 263 -11.60 -16.58 -3.30
CA LYS A 263 -10.61 -17.63 -2.98
C LYS A 263 -9.65 -17.89 -4.14
N GLN A 264 -10.12 -17.77 -5.37
CA GLN A 264 -9.32 -17.97 -6.57
C GLN A 264 -8.22 -16.90 -6.68
N PHE A 265 -8.54 -15.62 -6.47
CA PHE A 265 -7.57 -14.53 -6.44
C PHE A 265 -6.55 -14.75 -5.32
N CYS A 266 -6.99 -14.97 -4.08
CA CYS A 266 -6.10 -15.14 -2.94
C CYS A 266 -5.15 -16.34 -3.12
N ARG A 267 -5.65 -17.49 -3.61
CA ARG A 267 -4.80 -18.65 -3.94
C ARG A 267 -3.78 -18.33 -5.02
N ARG A 268 -4.19 -17.65 -6.10
CA ARG A 268 -3.26 -17.23 -7.17
C ARG A 268 -2.14 -16.37 -6.60
N MET A 269 -2.45 -15.40 -5.73
CA MET A 269 -1.46 -14.52 -5.13
C MET A 269 -0.52 -15.27 -4.17
N LEU A 270 -1.02 -16.20 -3.35
CA LEU A 270 -0.20 -17.06 -2.49
C LEU A 270 0.77 -17.93 -3.30
N LEU A 271 0.29 -18.53 -4.40
CA LEU A 271 1.14 -19.35 -5.28
C LEU A 271 2.18 -18.52 -6.03
N GLN A 272 1.82 -17.31 -6.47
CA GLN A 272 2.76 -16.37 -7.08
C GLN A 272 3.85 -15.99 -6.08
N ASN A 273 3.47 -15.58 -4.86
CA ASN A 273 4.42 -15.28 -3.79
C ASN A 273 5.32 -16.50 -3.46
N GLY A 274 4.77 -17.72 -3.53
CA GLY A 274 5.53 -18.96 -3.36
C GLY A 274 6.59 -19.20 -4.44
N LYS A 275 6.34 -18.80 -5.69
CA LYS A 275 7.31 -18.90 -6.80
C LYS A 275 8.45 -17.89 -6.67
N GLU A 276 8.20 -16.74 -6.07
CA GLU A 276 9.18 -15.66 -5.88
C GLU A 276 10.07 -15.88 -4.65
N VAL A 277 9.99 -17.06 -4.00
CA VAL A 277 10.77 -17.39 -2.81
C VAL A 277 12.27 -17.30 -3.10
N ASN A 278 12.94 -16.42 -2.40
CA ASN A 278 14.39 -16.29 -2.48
C ASN A 278 15.09 -17.24 -1.47
N TRP A 279 15.45 -18.43 -1.94
CA TRP A 279 16.11 -19.44 -1.11
C TRP A 279 17.43 -18.97 -0.49
N LYS A 280 18.14 -18.03 -1.12
CA LYS A 280 19.37 -17.44 -0.56
C LYS A 280 19.05 -16.62 0.70
N VAL A 281 17.94 -15.88 0.69
CA VAL A 281 17.45 -15.14 1.86
C VAL A 281 17.08 -16.11 2.98
N PHE A 282 16.38 -17.20 2.67
CA PHE A 282 16.01 -18.21 3.64
C PHE A 282 17.23 -18.91 4.26
N LEU A 283 18.16 -19.39 3.46
CA LEU A 283 19.38 -20.03 3.93
C LEU A 283 20.27 -19.08 4.75
N GLY A 284 20.36 -17.83 4.35
CA GLY A 284 21.03 -16.77 5.13
C GLY A 284 20.35 -16.52 6.48
N ALA A 285 19.02 -16.53 6.52
CA ALA A 285 18.25 -16.38 7.73
C ALA A 285 18.35 -17.61 8.66
N LEU A 286 18.34 -18.81 8.12
CA LEU A 286 18.59 -20.06 8.89
C LEU A 286 19.94 -20.02 9.60
N ARG A 287 20.97 -19.52 8.91
CA ARG A 287 22.31 -19.42 9.50
C ARG A 287 22.40 -18.40 10.63
N ARG A 288 21.66 -17.26 10.51
CA ARG A 288 21.73 -16.13 11.44
C ARG A 288 20.69 -16.19 12.57
N TRP A 289 19.48 -16.67 12.26
CA TRP A 289 18.31 -16.70 13.16
C TRP A 289 17.49 -17.99 12.97
N PRO A 290 18.04 -19.18 13.26
CA PRO A 290 17.44 -20.46 12.87
C PRO A 290 16.00 -20.64 13.36
N MET A 291 15.73 -20.35 14.63
CA MET A 291 14.39 -20.50 15.19
C MET A 291 13.37 -19.53 14.58
N SER A 292 13.78 -18.30 14.29
CA SER A 292 12.91 -17.31 13.67
C SER A 292 12.62 -17.69 12.22
N ALA A 293 13.63 -18.13 11.46
CA ALA A 293 13.47 -18.57 10.08
C ALA A 293 12.52 -19.78 9.98
N ILE A 294 12.70 -20.79 10.83
CA ILE A 294 11.84 -21.99 10.86
C ILE A 294 10.40 -21.60 11.19
N LYS A 295 10.17 -20.82 12.26
CA LYS A 295 8.83 -20.39 12.69
C LYS A 295 8.11 -19.54 11.64
N THR A 296 8.85 -18.87 10.73
CA THR A 296 8.28 -18.03 9.68
C THR A 296 8.04 -18.82 8.41
N VAL A 297 9.02 -19.63 7.98
CA VAL A 297 8.99 -20.28 6.66
C VAL A 297 8.18 -21.56 6.65
N VAL A 298 8.21 -22.35 7.73
CA VAL A 298 7.45 -23.62 7.77
C VAL A 298 5.94 -23.42 7.61
N PRO A 299 5.28 -22.49 8.33
CA PRO A 299 3.85 -22.21 8.11
C PRO A 299 3.55 -21.72 6.68
N PHE A 300 4.45 -20.92 6.12
CA PHE A 300 4.31 -20.43 4.75
C PHE A 300 4.36 -21.57 3.73
N VAL A 301 5.36 -22.46 3.82
CA VAL A 301 5.48 -23.62 2.93
C VAL A 301 4.25 -24.52 3.06
N ALA A 302 3.78 -24.77 4.26
CA ALA A 302 2.55 -25.54 4.48
C ALA A 302 1.33 -24.88 3.81
N LEU A 303 1.16 -23.57 3.97
CA LEU A 303 0.06 -22.82 3.36
C LEU A 303 0.11 -22.88 1.82
N VAL A 304 1.26 -22.64 1.22
CA VAL A 304 1.44 -22.68 -0.25
C VAL A 304 1.22 -24.10 -0.78
N SER A 305 1.69 -25.13 -0.06
CA SER A 305 1.48 -26.53 -0.45
C SER A 305 0.00 -26.93 -0.41
N LEU A 306 -0.74 -26.51 0.61
CA LEU A 306 -2.19 -26.73 0.68
C LEU A 306 -2.91 -26.02 -0.47
N CYS A 307 -2.54 -24.78 -0.78
CA CYS A 307 -3.11 -24.05 -1.92
C CYS A 307 -2.82 -24.75 -3.25
N ALA A 308 -1.63 -25.29 -3.44
CA ALA A 308 -1.26 -26.04 -4.65
C ALA A 308 -2.03 -27.35 -4.78
N PHE A 309 -2.18 -28.10 -3.69
CA PHE A 309 -2.97 -29.33 -3.64
C PHE A 309 -4.44 -29.09 -4.00
N ASP A 310 -5.07 -28.08 -3.40
CA ASP A 310 -6.46 -27.71 -3.70
C ASP A 310 -6.67 -27.35 -5.19
N VAL A 311 -5.68 -26.74 -5.83
CA VAL A 311 -5.75 -26.41 -7.27
C VAL A 311 -5.66 -27.68 -8.11
N MET A 312 -4.82 -28.64 -7.75
CA MET A 312 -4.70 -29.93 -8.44
C MET A 312 -6.02 -30.71 -8.36
N VAL A 313 -6.55 -30.89 -7.15
CA VAL A 313 -7.82 -31.60 -6.95
C VAL A 313 -8.96 -30.96 -7.70
N SER A 314 -9.05 -29.61 -7.69
CA SER A 314 -10.10 -28.88 -8.43
C SER A 314 -9.97 -29.04 -9.95
N LYS A 315 -8.77 -29.21 -10.50
CA LYS A 315 -8.56 -29.49 -11.92
C LYS A 315 -8.95 -30.93 -12.29
N GLU A 316 -8.59 -31.91 -11.46
CA GLU A 316 -8.93 -33.31 -11.69
C GLU A 316 -10.46 -33.52 -11.66
N LEU A 317 -11.16 -32.90 -10.69
CA LEU A 317 -12.62 -32.96 -10.63
C LEU A 317 -13.27 -32.38 -11.90
N LYS A 318 -12.82 -31.23 -12.39
CA LYS A 318 -13.35 -30.64 -13.64
C LYS A 318 -13.07 -31.50 -14.87
N LEU A 319 -11.91 -32.16 -14.93
CA LEU A 319 -11.60 -33.09 -16.01
C LEU A 319 -12.49 -34.34 -15.95
N ALA A 320 -12.77 -34.86 -14.77
CA ALA A 320 -13.67 -35.97 -14.57
C ALA A 320 -15.11 -35.61 -14.99
N GLU A 321 -15.64 -34.47 -14.55
CA GLU A 321 -16.97 -33.96 -14.96
C GLU A 321 -17.06 -33.77 -16.47
N SER A 322 -16.04 -33.18 -17.12
CA SER A 322 -16.03 -32.98 -18.56
C SER A 322 -15.99 -34.31 -19.34
N SER A 323 -15.31 -35.34 -18.82
CA SER A 323 -15.23 -36.66 -19.41
C SER A 323 -16.57 -37.44 -19.26
N GLU A 324 -17.28 -37.26 -18.14
CA GLU A 324 -18.61 -37.86 -17.95
C GLU A 324 -19.65 -37.24 -18.88
N ILE A 325 -19.65 -35.92 -19.05
CA ILE A 325 -20.55 -35.21 -19.96
C ILE A 325 -20.30 -35.68 -21.40
N SER A 326 -19.05 -35.73 -21.83
CA SER A 326 -18.68 -36.23 -23.19
C SER A 326 -19.08 -37.69 -23.41
N SER A 327 -18.98 -38.53 -22.38
CA SER A 327 -19.40 -39.94 -22.46
C SER A 327 -20.92 -40.13 -22.45
N GLN A 328 -21.68 -39.24 -21.79
CA GLN A 328 -23.16 -39.22 -21.84
C GLN A 328 -23.66 -38.71 -23.18
N GLU A 329 -23.06 -37.70 -23.77
CA GLU A 329 -23.39 -37.23 -25.13
C GLU A 329 -23.14 -38.29 -26.19
N MET A 330 -22.03 -39.04 -26.11
CA MET A 330 -21.76 -40.14 -27.04
C MET A 330 -22.79 -41.29 -26.94
N ARG A 331 -23.29 -41.60 -25.73
CA ARG A 331 -24.31 -42.64 -25.53
C ARG A 331 -25.71 -42.23 -26.02
N SER A 332 -25.96 -40.93 -26.18
CA SER A 332 -27.23 -40.42 -26.71
C SER A 332 -27.32 -40.44 -28.25
N TYR A 333 -26.21 -40.79 -28.94
CA TYR A 333 -26.12 -40.91 -30.40
C TYR A 333 -25.99 -42.35 -30.89
N GLU A 334 -26.09 -43.36 -30.03
CA GLU A 334 -26.25 -44.76 -30.51
C GLU A 334 -27.71 -45.01 -30.88
N PRO A 335 -27.98 -45.48 -32.12
CA PRO A 335 -29.33 -45.64 -32.66
C PRO A 335 -30.11 -46.79 -32.04
#